data_a06c9fce741db8a255834323daf3808a
#
_entry.id   a06c9fce741db8a255834323daf3808a
#
_cell.length_a   1.000
_cell.length_b   1.000
_cell.length_c   1.000
_cell.angle_alpha   90.00
_cell.angle_beta   90.00
_cell.angle_gamma   90.00
#
_symmetry.space_group_name_H-M   'P 1'
#
loop_
_entity.id
_entity.type
_entity.pdbx_description
1 polymer ?
#
loop_
_entity_poly.entity_id
_entity_poly.type
_entity_poly.pdbx_seq_one_letter_code
_entity_poly.pdbx_strand_id
1 'polypeptide(L)'
;MYISDRLKQKDNETFSFEIEKDRDFRILQLTDLHMGFGFLSRKKDRLAMTAIRTLIEETRPHMIVLTGDSTFPFLPKAGTLNNRRQAIKLMEFLDDFEIPYTLVFGNHDCEMGCVCSKRELAELYKKGKYCIFTEGREDLTGVGNFIIELTADSGEVLMPMVMLDSNMYGEGGWF
;
A
#
# COMPACT_ATOMS: atom_id res chain seq x y z
N MET A 1 -12.20 -6.06 17.15
CA MET A 1 -11.41 -4.89 17.59
C MET A 1 -11.09 -4.10 16.33
N TYR A 2 -11.50 -2.83 16.30
CA TYR A 2 -11.30 -2.00 15.12
C TYR A 2 -9.81 -1.61 15.00
N ILE A 3 -9.33 -1.38 13.77
CA ILE A 3 -7.95 -0.89 13.53
C ILE A 3 -7.65 0.38 14.33
N SER A 4 -8.64 1.26 14.48
CA SER A 4 -8.54 2.52 15.24
C SER A 4 -8.15 2.34 16.70
N ASP A 5 -8.42 1.18 17.29
CA ASP A 5 -8.12 0.91 18.71
C ASP A 5 -6.64 0.58 18.92
N ARG A 6 -5.97 0.07 17.89
CA ARG A 6 -4.56 -0.36 17.92
C ARG A 6 -3.61 0.58 17.21
N LEU A 7 -4.13 1.45 16.33
CA LEU A 7 -3.33 2.36 15.53
C LEU A 7 -3.33 3.76 16.14
N LYS A 8 -2.15 4.30 16.36
CA LYS A 8 -1.97 5.70 16.80
C LYS A 8 -0.96 6.37 15.89
N GLN A 9 -1.31 7.48 15.31
CA GLN A 9 -0.34 8.34 14.63
C GLN A 9 0.37 9.19 15.69
N LYS A 10 1.70 9.05 15.82
CA LYS A 10 2.54 9.78 16.77
C LYS A 10 2.89 11.18 16.26
N ASP A 11 3.20 11.25 14.98
CA ASP A 11 3.58 12.47 14.26
C ASP A 11 3.32 12.30 12.75
N ASN A 12 3.85 13.19 11.91
CA ASN A 12 3.66 13.14 10.46
C ASN A 12 4.40 11.97 9.78
N GLU A 13 5.28 11.27 10.48
CA GLU A 13 6.17 10.24 9.94
C GLU A 13 5.98 8.89 10.61
N THR A 14 5.38 8.85 11.80
CA THR A 14 5.40 7.65 12.64
C THR A 14 4.01 7.25 13.08
N PHE A 15 3.68 6.00 12.79
CA PHE A 15 2.56 5.30 13.39
C PHE A 15 3.05 4.32 14.45
N SER A 16 2.27 4.13 15.50
CA SER A 16 2.40 3.03 16.44
C SER A 16 1.23 2.07 16.22
N PHE A 17 1.54 0.81 16.01
CA PHE A 17 0.54 -0.24 15.86
C PHE A 17 0.75 -1.31 16.93
N GLU A 18 -0.22 -1.42 17.84
CA GLU A 18 -0.14 -2.33 18.99
C GLU A 18 -0.36 -3.79 18.54
N ILE A 19 0.55 -4.66 18.91
CA ILE A 19 0.51 -6.09 18.67
C ILE A 19 0.66 -6.89 19.97
N GLU A 20 0.21 -8.13 19.97
CA GLU A 20 0.38 -9.03 21.12
C GLU A 20 1.84 -9.55 21.16
N LYS A 21 2.59 -9.21 22.23
CA LYS A 21 4.04 -9.49 22.35
C LYS A 21 4.37 -11.00 22.26
N ASP A 22 3.51 -11.84 22.80
CA ASP A 22 3.77 -13.29 22.92
C ASP A 22 3.10 -14.12 21.82
N ARG A 23 2.67 -13.48 20.73
CA ARG A 23 2.04 -14.13 19.58
C ARG A 23 2.71 -13.80 18.28
N ASP A 24 2.69 -14.74 17.34
CA ASP A 24 3.15 -14.52 15.98
C ASP A 24 2.37 -13.37 15.34
N PHE A 25 3.07 -12.36 14.84
CA PHE A 25 2.49 -11.33 14.00
C PHE A 25 2.85 -11.61 12.55
N ARG A 26 1.84 -11.99 11.75
CA ARG A 26 2.02 -12.38 10.35
C ARG A 26 1.78 -11.20 9.42
N ILE A 27 2.75 -10.92 8.57
CA ILE A 27 2.68 -9.90 7.53
C ILE A 27 2.63 -10.62 6.18
N LEU A 28 1.64 -10.30 5.36
CA LEU A 28 1.58 -10.70 3.95
C LEU A 28 2.16 -9.58 3.10
N GLN A 29 3.34 -9.81 2.54
CA GLN A 29 3.92 -8.90 1.56
C GLN A 29 3.44 -9.26 0.16
N LEU A 30 2.96 -8.25 -0.57
CA LEU A 30 2.56 -8.33 -1.97
C LEU A 30 3.31 -7.28 -2.77
N THR A 31 3.82 -7.65 -3.93
CA THR A 31 4.55 -6.74 -4.83
C THR A 31 4.16 -7.00 -6.27
N ASP A 32 4.33 -6.04 -7.15
CA ASP A 32 4.19 -6.19 -8.60
C ASP A 32 2.84 -6.77 -9.05
N LEU A 33 1.76 -6.36 -8.40
CA LEU A 33 0.42 -6.84 -8.71
C LEU A 33 -0.03 -6.40 -10.09
N HIS A 34 0.42 -5.22 -10.53
CA HIS A 34 0.11 -4.65 -11.84
C HIS A 34 -1.38 -4.68 -12.18
N MET A 35 -2.22 -4.35 -11.19
CA MET A 35 -3.68 -4.34 -11.35
C MET A 35 -4.10 -3.23 -12.31
N GLY A 36 -4.66 -3.62 -13.44
CA GLY A 36 -5.05 -2.67 -14.48
C GLY A 36 -6.41 -2.05 -14.26
N PHE A 37 -7.36 -2.82 -13.71
CA PHE A 37 -8.77 -2.45 -13.50
C PHE A 37 -9.46 -1.83 -14.72
N GLY A 38 -8.89 -2.05 -15.90
CA GLY A 38 -9.43 -1.61 -17.18
C GLY A 38 -10.07 -2.76 -17.97
N PHE A 39 -10.52 -2.44 -19.18
CA PHE A 39 -11.24 -3.45 -19.98
C PHE A 39 -10.29 -4.52 -20.57
N LEU A 40 -9.02 -4.20 -20.80
CA LEU A 40 -8.03 -5.17 -21.32
C LEU A 40 -7.46 -6.08 -20.24
N SER A 41 -7.44 -5.64 -18.99
CA SER A 41 -6.84 -6.38 -17.87
C SER A 41 -7.82 -7.26 -17.09
N ARG A 42 -9.13 -7.19 -17.35
CA ARG A 42 -10.20 -7.85 -16.56
C ARG A 42 -9.92 -9.30 -16.16
N LYS A 43 -9.39 -10.10 -17.09
CA LYS A 43 -9.11 -11.52 -16.81
C LYS A 43 -7.92 -11.67 -15.85
N LYS A 44 -6.85 -10.88 -16.05
CA LYS A 44 -5.67 -10.89 -15.20
C LYS A 44 -6.00 -10.38 -13.81
N ASP A 45 -6.73 -9.25 -13.73
CA ASP A 45 -7.16 -8.66 -12.46
C ASP A 45 -7.97 -9.66 -11.63
N ARG A 46 -8.91 -10.35 -12.26
CA ARG A 46 -9.71 -11.38 -11.57
C ARG A 46 -8.85 -12.51 -11.03
N LEU A 47 -7.89 -13.01 -11.81
CA LEU A 47 -6.98 -14.06 -11.38
C LEU A 47 -6.11 -13.60 -10.22
N ALA A 48 -5.55 -12.39 -10.30
CA ALA A 48 -4.75 -11.79 -9.23
C ALA A 48 -5.58 -11.61 -7.95
N MET A 49 -6.77 -11.04 -8.05
CA MET A 49 -7.68 -10.89 -6.90
C MET A 49 -8.04 -12.23 -6.27
N THR A 50 -8.28 -13.27 -7.08
CA THR A 50 -8.55 -14.62 -6.57
C THR A 50 -7.32 -15.17 -5.83
N ALA A 51 -6.13 -15.05 -6.40
CA ALA A 51 -4.90 -15.51 -5.76
C ALA A 51 -4.62 -14.78 -4.43
N ILE A 52 -4.80 -13.46 -4.41
CA ILE A 52 -4.64 -12.65 -3.18
C ILE A 52 -5.64 -13.11 -2.12
N ARG A 53 -6.90 -13.31 -2.49
CA ARG A 53 -7.93 -13.82 -1.56
C ARG A 53 -7.53 -15.17 -0.97
N THR A 54 -7.10 -16.12 -1.79
CA THR A 54 -6.63 -17.43 -1.33
C THR A 54 -5.44 -17.30 -0.37
N LEU A 55 -4.45 -16.45 -0.73
CA LEU A 55 -3.29 -16.21 0.15
C LEU A 55 -3.73 -15.64 1.51
N ILE A 56 -4.64 -14.69 1.54
CA ILE A 56 -5.16 -14.11 2.78
C ILE A 56 -5.91 -15.16 3.61
N GLU A 57 -6.76 -15.96 2.99
CA GLU A 57 -7.52 -17.03 3.66
C GLU A 57 -6.61 -18.11 4.26
N GLU A 58 -5.56 -18.50 3.54
CA GLU A 58 -4.62 -19.53 4.00
C GLU A 58 -3.63 -19.01 5.04
N THR A 59 -3.07 -17.81 4.85
CA THR A 59 -2.02 -17.27 5.73
C THR A 59 -2.58 -16.53 6.94
N ARG A 60 -3.83 -16.03 6.84
CA ARG A 60 -4.50 -15.23 7.88
C ARG A 60 -3.57 -14.14 8.43
N PRO A 61 -3.13 -13.21 7.59
CA PRO A 61 -2.19 -12.19 7.99
C PRO A 61 -2.84 -11.20 8.95
N HIS A 62 -2.03 -10.60 9.81
CA HIS A 62 -2.45 -9.53 10.69
C HIS A 62 -2.26 -8.14 10.04
N MET A 63 -1.43 -8.09 8.99
CA MET A 63 -1.18 -6.88 8.19
C MET A 63 -0.80 -7.27 6.76
N ILE A 64 -1.18 -6.44 5.80
CA ILE A 64 -0.76 -6.57 4.39
C ILE A 64 0.16 -5.40 4.05
N VAL A 65 1.27 -5.68 3.37
CA VAL A 65 2.24 -4.68 2.93
C VAL A 65 2.39 -4.76 1.41
N LEU A 66 2.06 -3.68 0.73
CA LEU A 66 2.26 -3.56 -0.72
C LEU A 66 3.59 -2.84 -0.97
N THR A 67 4.50 -3.50 -1.68
CA THR A 67 5.87 -2.99 -1.87
C THR A 67 6.14 -2.47 -3.29
N GLY A 68 5.15 -1.80 -3.86
CA GLY A 68 5.23 -1.12 -5.14
C GLY A 68 4.58 -1.87 -6.29
N ASP A 69 4.38 -1.16 -7.38
CA ASP A 69 3.77 -1.63 -8.63
C ASP A 69 2.42 -2.35 -8.41
N SER A 70 1.64 -1.80 -7.50
CA SER A 70 0.33 -2.33 -7.15
C SER A 70 -0.68 -2.13 -8.28
N THR A 71 -0.54 -1.02 -9.01
CA THR A 71 -1.38 -0.69 -10.16
C THR A 71 -0.53 -0.46 -11.41
N PHE A 72 -1.15 -0.62 -12.59
CA PHE A 72 -0.46 -0.41 -13.86
C PHE A 72 -1.37 0.32 -14.87
N PRO A 73 -1.39 1.65 -14.84
CA PRO A 73 -2.19 2.49 -15.73
C PRO A 73 -1.54 2.65 -17.11
N PHE A 74 -1.53 1.57 -17.89
CA PHE A 74 -0.90 1.54 -19.20
C PHE A 74 -1.90 1.10 -20.28
N LEU A 75 -2.17 1.98 -21.26
CA LEU A 75 -3.20 1.77 -22.29
C LEU A 75 -3.11 0.40 -22.98
N PRO A 76 -1.94 -0.05 -23.48
CA PRO A 76 -1.85 -1.32 -24.21
C PRO A 76 -2.14 -2.56 -23.34
N LYS A 77 -2.01 -2.48 -22.02
CA LYS A 77 -2.22 -3.60 -21.10
C LYS A 77 -3.48 -3.48 -20.24
N ALA A 78 -3.73 -2.29 -19.71
CA ALA A 78 -4.90 -2.04 -18.88
C ALA A 78 -6.12 -1.53 -19.67
N GLY A 79 -5.88 -0.83 -20.78
CA GLY A 79 -6.92 -0.12 -21.52
C GLY A 79 -7.33 1.20 -20.86
N THR A 80 -6.49 1.71 -19.95
CA THR A 80 -6.74 2.97 -19.23
C THR A 80 -5.45 3.56 -18.70
N LEU A 81 -5.41 4.89 -18.56
CA LEU A 81 -4.39 5.66 -17.84
C LEU A 81 -4.92 6.19 -16.49
N ASN A 82 -6.12 5.77 -16.10
CA ASN A 82 -6.79 6.29 -14.92
C ASN A 82 -6.33 5.55 -13.65
N ASN A 83 -5.14 5.93 -13.16
CA ASN A 83 -4.56 5.40 -11.93
C ASN A 83 -5.40 5.75 -10.67
N ARG A 84 -6.12 6.87 -10.67
CA ARG A 84 -7.07 7.19 -9.60
C ARG A 84 -8.12 6.10 -9.42
N ARG A 85 -8.74 5.68 -10.53
CA ARG A 85 -9.75 4.61 -10.49
C ARG A 85 -9.14 3.27 -10.08
N GLN A 86 -7.91 3.00 -10.52
CA GLN A 86 -7.18 1.79 -10.13
C GLN A 86 -6.92 1.76 -8.64
N ALA A 87 -6.39 2.85 -8.07
CA ALA A 87 -6.15 2.98 -6.63
C ALA A 87 -7.43 2.79 -5.81
N ILE A 88 -8.54 3.46 -6.19
CA ILE A 88 -9.83 3.30 -5.51
C ILE A 88 -10.27 1.84 -5.50
N LYS A 89 -10.20 1.15 -6.63
CA LYS A 89 -10.61 -0.26 -6.73
C LYS A 89 -9.72 -1.21 -5.95
N LEU A 90 -8.42 -0.91 -5.87
CA LEU A 90 -7.49 -1.67 -5.05
C LEU A 90 -7.81 -1.47 -3.57
N MET A 91 -8.05 -0.22 -3.15
CA MET A 91 -8.45 0.10 -1.78
C MET A 91 -9.76 -0.60 -1.39
N GLU A 92 -10.80 -0.49 -2.22
CA GLU A 92 -12.08 -1.18 -2.01
C GLU A 92 -11.88 -2.69 -1.84
N PHE A 93 -11.07 -3.30 -2.70
CA PHE A 93 -10.75 -4.72 -2.62
C PHE A 93 -9.99 -5.11 -1.34
N LEU A 94 -9.05 -4.28 -0.87
CA LEU A 94 -8.30 -4.54 0.35
C LEU A 94 -9.13 -4.25 1.61
N ASP A 95 -9.94 -3.20 1.59
CA ASP A 95 -10.82 -2.84 2.69
C ASP A 95 -11.88 -3.91 2.99
N ASP A 96 -12.30 -4.71 1.97
CA ASP A 96 -13.23 -5.84 2.13
C ASP A 96 -12.72 -6.93 3.08
N PHE A 97 -11.40 -7.04 3.27
CA PHE A 97 -10.81 -8.04 4.18
C PHE A 97 -10.78 -7.59 5.65
N GLU A 98 -11.00 -6.31 5.90
CA GLU A 98 -10.93 -5.72 7.26
C GLU A 98 -9.56 -5.93 7.95
N ILE A 99 -8.50 -6.10 7.17
CA ILE A 99 -7.12 -6.28 7.61
C ILE A 99 -6.36 -4.97 7.38
N PRO A 100 -5.60 -4.47 8.38
CA PRO A 100 -4.72 -3.33 8.18
C PRO A 100 -3.77 -3.55 7.00
N TYR A 101 -3.64 -2.55 6.15
CA TYR A 101 -2.65 -2.60 5.07
C TYR A 101 -1.90 -1.29 4.94
N THR A 102 -0.71 -1.37 4.39
CA THR A 102 0.14 -0.24 4.06
C THR A 102 0.77 -0.43 2.70
N LEU A 103 1.31 0.64 2.13
CA LEU A 103 1.94 0.57 0.83
C LEU A 103 3.12 1.53 0.68
N VAL A 104 3.98 1.23 -0.28
CA VAL A 104 4.88 2.16 -0.95
C VAL A 104 4.58 2.17 -2.44
N PHE A 105 4.89 3.27 -3.11
CA PHE A 105 4.72 3.37 -4.55
C PHE A 105 5.89 2.71 -5.28
N GLY A 106 5.57 2.02 -6.37
CA GLY A 106 6.53 1.60 -7.38
C GLY A 106 6.59 2.59 -8.56
N ASN A 107 7.35 2.23 -9.57
CA ASN A 107 7.51 3.08 -10.75
C ASN A 107 6.26 3.05 -11.66
N HIS A 108 5.50 1.96 -11.66
CA HIS A 108 4.31 1.82 -12.49
C HIS A 108 3.04 2.44 -11.91
N ASP A 109 2.97 2.70 -10.61
CA ASP A 109 1.75 3.25 -10.00
C ASP A 109 1.42 4.66 -10.51
N CYS A 110 2.42 5.41 -10.98
CA CYS A 110 2.26 6.78 -11.49
C CYS A 110 3.15 7.06 -12.70
N GLU A 111 2.92 6.35 -13.81
CA GLU A 111 3.65 6.59 -15.06
C GLU A 111 3.21 7.87 -15.79
N MET A 112 4.02 8.26 -16.79
CA MET A 112 3.75 9.43 -17.63
C MET A 112 2.38 9.31 -18.33
N GLY A 113 1.58 10.36 -18.21
CA GLY A 113 0.24 10.42 -18.79
C GLY A 113 -0.87 9.92 -17.86
N CYS A 114 -0.56 9.51 -16.64
CA CYS A 114 -1.56 9.17 -15.63
C CYS A 114 -2.41 10.38 -15.22
N VAL A 115 -3.63 10.08 -14.77
CA VAL A 115 -4.60 11.11 -14.35
C VAL A 115 -4.20 11.80 -13.05
N CYS A 116 -3.61 11.04 -12.11
CA CYS A 116 -3.17 11.54 -10.81
C CYS A 116 -1.66 11.42 -10.66
N SER A 117 -1.08 12.44 -10.04
CA SER A 117 0.27 12.42 -9.50
C SER A 117 0.38 11.47 -8.30
N LYS A 118 1.60 11.11 -7.91
CA LYS A 118 1.87 10.29 -6.72
C LYS A 118 1.31 10.92 -5.45
N ARG A 119 1.40 12.26 -5.28
CA ARG A 119 0.81 12.98 -4.13
C ARG A 119 -0.71 12.91 -4.11
N GLU A 120 -1.38 13.03 -5.26
CA GLU A 120 -2.83 12.88 -5.34
C GLU A 120 -3.29 11.45 -5.04
N LEU A 121 -2.51 10.43 -5.42
CA LEU A 121 -2.75 9.04 -5.01
C LEU A 121 -2.56 8.86 -3.50
N ALA A 122 -1.53 9.47 -2.91
CA ALA A 122 -1.30 9.47 -1.48
C ALA A 122 -2.52 9.99 -0.70
N GLU A 123 -3.09 11.12 -1.14
CA GLU A 123 -4.32 11.68 -0.57
C GLU A 123 -5.54 10.75 -0.71
N LEU A 124 -5.56 9.87 -1.69
CA LEU A 124 -6.59 8.84 -1.80
C LEU A 124 -6.35 7.72 -0.77
N TYR A 125 -5.14 7.19 -0.70
CA TYR A 125 -4.81 6.08 0.20
C TYR A 125 -4.99 6.43 1.67
N LYS A 126 -4.72 7.68 2.07
CA LYS A 126 -5.02 8.19 3.42
C LYS A 126 -6.49 8.08 3.82
N LYS A 127 -7.40 7.91 2.85
CA LYS A 127 -8.84 7.76 3.09
C LYS A 127 -9.31 6.31 3.16
N GLY A 128 -8.43 5.35 2.89
CA GLY A 128 -8.73 3.92 3.01
C GLY A 128 -9.07 3.56 4.45
N LYS A 129 -10.13 2.79 4.63
CA LYS A 129 -10.67 2.44 5.96
C LYS A 129 -9.66 1.67 6.80
N TYR A 130 -8.87 0.81 6.15
CA TYR A 130 -7.88 -0.03 6.79
C TYR A 130 -6.44 0.30 6.32
N CYS A 131 -6.28 1.39 5.58
CA CYS A 131 -4.98 1.83 5.07
C CYS A 131 -4.20 2.63 6.12
N ILE A 132 -2.97 2.20 6.40
CA ILE A 132 -2.01 2.92 7.23
C ILE A 132 -1.05 3.62 6.27
N PHE A 133 -1.21 4.93 6.10
CA PHE A 133 -0.39 5.70 5.15
C PHE A 133 -0.26 7.16 5.57
N THR A 134 0.93 7.71 5.39
CA THR A 134 1.20 9.15 5.41
C THR A 134 2.22 9.50 4.33
N GLU A 135 2.24 10.75 3.91
CA GLU A 135 3.22 11.21 2.92
C GLU A 135 4.64 11.24 3.46
N GLY A 136 4.80 11.32 4.79
CA GLY A 136 6.09 11.46 5.44
C GLY A 136 6.65 12.87 5.37
N ARG A 137 7.97 12.98 5.43
CA ARG A 137 8.69 14.26 5.46
C ARG A 137 8.68 14.95 4.10
N GLU A 138 8.46 16.27 4.12
CA GLU A 138 8.48 17.10 2.91
C GLU A 138 9.90 17.36 2.37
N ASP A 139 10.92 17.27 3.24
CA ASP A 139 12.33 17.49 2.89
C ASP A 139 13.00 16.24 2.31
N LEU A 140 12.32 15.10 2.30
CA LEU A 140 12.77 13.87 1.63
C LEU A 140 12.15 13.77 0.23
N THR A 141 12.93 13.26 -0.71
CA THR A 141 12.40 12.90 -2.03
C THR A 141 11.48 11.68 -1.91
N GLY A 142 10.50 11.58 -2.80
CA GLY A 142 9.50 10.53 -2.76
C GLY A 142 8.26 10.88 -1.93
N VAL A 143 7.29 9.97 -1.91
CA VAL A 143 6.01 10.12 -1.21
C VAL A 143 5.68 8.83 -0.48
N GLY A 144 5.48 8.92 0.83
CA GLY A 144 5.22 7.74 1.65
C GLY A 144 6.49 7.21 2.33
N ASN A 145 7.36 8.12 2.77
CA ASN A 145 8.52 7.80 3.62
C ASN A 145 8.11 7.93 5.09
N PHE A 146 7.82 6.82 5.74
CA PHE A 146 7.32 6.81 7.12
C PHE A 146 7.66 5.50 7.85
N ILE A 147 7.37 5.47 9.14
CA ILE A 147 7.65 4.33 10.00
C ILE A 147 6.35 3.82 10.62
N ILE A 148 6.19 2.51 10.66
CA ILE A 148 5.18 1.83 11.48
C ILE A 148 5.91 1.07 12.58
N GLU A 149 5.81 1.52 13.79
CA GLU A 149 6.34 0.83 14.96
C GLU A 149 5.32 -0.22 15.44
N LEU A 150 5.67 -1.49 15.32
CA LEU A 150 4.92 -2.55 15.99
C LEU A 150 5.28 -2.54 17.47
N THR A 151 4.32 -2.24 18.32
CA THR A 151 4.53 -2.04 19.77
C THR A 151 3.78 -3.06 20.60
N ALA A 152 4.34 -3.39 21.76
CA ALA A 152 3.59 -4.09 22.80
C ALA A 152 2.54 -3.15 23.43
N ASP A 153 1.64 -3.71 24.23
CA ASP A 153 0.68 -2.99 25.07
C ASP A 153 1.35 -1.99 26.04
N SER A 154 2.57 -2.31 26.49
CA SER A 154 3.42 -1.43 27.30
C SER A 154 3.93 -0.19 26.57
N GLY A 155 3.80 -0.15 25.23
CA GLY A 155 4.41 0.87 24.37
C GLY A 155 5.87 0.57 23.97
N GLU A 156 6.43 -0.57 24.39
CA GLU A 156 7.74 -1.03 23.92
C GLU A 156 7.70 -1.27 22.41
N VAL A 157 8.66 -0.71 21.66
CA VAL A 157 8.81 -0.96 20.23
C VAL A 157 9.44 -2.33 20.03
N LEU A 158 8.68 -3.25 19.47
CA LEU A 158 9.12 -4.63 19.18
C LEU A 158 9.79 -4.71 17.80
N MET A 159 9.26 -4.00 16.81
CA MET A 159 9.81 -3.96 15.45
C MET A 159 9.39 -2.68 14.73
N PRO A 160 10.33 -1.87 14.24
CA PRO A 160 10.03 -0.78 13.32
C PRO A 160 9.96 -1.31 11.89
N MET A 161 8.92 -0.92 11.14
CA MET A 161 8.81 -1.13 9.71
C MET A 161 9.03 0.22 9.02
N VAL A 162 10.07 0.32 8.21
CA VAL A 162 10.41 1.55 7.49
C VAL A 162 9.85 1.45 6.08
N MET A 163 8.94 2.34 5.75
CA MET A 163 8.34 2.47 4.42
C MET A 163 9.13 3.52 3.65
N LEU A 164 9.68 3.14 2.49
CA LEU A 164 10.52 4.02 1.68
C LEU A 164 10.07 4.05 0.22
N ASP A 165 9.78 5.24 -0.29
CA ASP A 165 9.63 5.49 -1.72
C ASP A 165 11.03 5.77 -2.31
N SER A 166 11.60 4.77 -2.99
CA SER A 166 12.92 4.88 -3.63
C SER A 166 12.91 5.71 -4.92
N ASN A 167 11.77 6.32 -5.26
CA ASN A 167 11.53 7.05 -6.50
C ASN A 167 11.45 6.17 -7.76
N MET A 168 11.27 6.81 -8.92
CA MET A 168 11.05 6.08 -10.17
C MET A 168 12.31 5.98 -11.02
N TYR A 169 13.08 7.08 -11.10
CA TYR A 169 14.26 7.19 -11.97
C TYR A 169 15.33 8.04 -11.30
N GLY A 170 16.60 7.69 -11.50
CA GLY A 170 17.75 8.50 -11.07
C GLY A 170 17.91 9.78 -11.92
N GLU A 171 18.84 10.65 -11.50
CA GLU A 171 19.25 11.80 -12.31
C GLU A 171 19.79 11.30 -13.67
N GLY A 172 19.07 11.65 -14.74
CA GLY A 172 19.44 11.23 -16.11
C GLY A 172 18.41 10.36 -16.83
N GLY A 173 17.27 10.01 -16.19
CA GLY A 173 16.10 9.43 -16.83
C GLY A 173 16.15 7.93 -16.93
N TRP A 174 16.70 7.16 -17.61
CA TRP A 174 16.66 5.70 -17.70
C TRP A 174 17.95 5.10 -17.10
N PHE A 175 17.87 4.45 -15.91
CA PHE A 175 18.95 3.76 -15.19
C PHE A 175 20.31 4.45 -15.14
#